data_aa6b81e6b9127e6817f9d7e2512d0817
#
_entry.id   aa6b81e6b9127e6817f9d7e2512d0817
#
_cell.length_a   1.000
_cell.length_b   1.000
_cell.length_c   1.000
_cell.angle_alpha   90.00
_cell.angle_beta   90.00
_cell.angle_gamma   90.00
#
_symmetry.space_group_name_H-M   'P 1'
#
loop_
_entity.id
_entity.type
_entity.pdbx_description
1 polymer ?
#
loop_
_entity_poly.entity_id
_entity_poly.type
_entity_poly.pdbx_seq_one_letter_code
_entity_poly.pdbx_strand_id
1 'polypeptide(L)'
;TQHKLNLVDDYRLSSFWIFVDNVARILTEQYGQISVFEHGAFSDASSTSCGTVHAHLHLVPISFSLVDESIQYDKNLNWQHCKVAEIKDIAGQKEYLFVADRYASQETTGMIHVLDMGVSQFFRKVIANKLGIPNQYNYRTNPMHESATEAATQLREKTQSVISSEL
;
A
#
# COMPACT_ATOMS: atom_id res chain seq x y z
N THR A 1 9.98 -14.57 8.36
CA THR A 1 9.24 -13.34 7.98
C THR A 1 8.99 -13.36 6.49
N GLN A 2 7.77 -13.04 6.05
CA GLN A 2 7.45 -12.94 4.63
C GLN A 2 7.76 -11.52 4.14
N HIS A 3 8.48 -11.39 3.04
CA HIS A 3 8.99 -10.11 2.56
C HIS A 3 8.00 -9.37 1.63
N LYS A 4 7.02 -10.06 1.11
CA LYS A 4 5.99 -9.52 0.22
C LYS A 4 4.74 -10.41 0.22
N LEU A 5 3.59 -9.86 -0.15
CA LEU A 5 2.30 -10.56 -0.09
C LEU A 5 2.28 -11.84 -0.92
N ASN A 6 2.93 -11.87 -2.07
CA ASN A 6 2.98 -13.04 -2.93
C ASN A 6 3.76 -14.24 -2.35
N LEU A 7 4.45 -14.09 -1.22
CA LEU A 7 5.14 -15.18 -0.50
C LEU A 7 4.37 -15.68 0.72
N VAL A 8 3.23 -15.09 1.05
CA VAL A 8 2.37 -15.51 2.16
C VAL A 8 1.63 -16.79 1.76
N ASP A 9 1.53 -17.76 2.68
CA ASP A 9 0.77 -18.99 2.42
C ASP A 9 -0.74 -18.71 2.31
N ASP A 10 -1.48 -19.59 1.62
CA ASP A 10 -2.88 -19.37 1.25
C ASP A 10 -3.81 -19.19 2.48
N TYR A 11 -3.54 -19.89 3.59
CA TYR A 11 -4.36 -19.74 4.81
C TYR A 11 -4.16 -18.37 5.46
N ARG A 12 -2.91 -17.96 5.63
CA ARG A 12 -2.58 -16.63 6.19
C ARG A 12 -3.04 -15.52 5.25
N LEU A 13 -2.93 -15.75 3.95
CA LEU A 13 -3.37 -14.80 2.94
C LEU A 13 -4.89 -14.60 3.01
N SER A 14 -5.68 -15.65 3.17
CA SER A 14 -7.13 -15.55 3.34
C SER A 14 -7.52 -14.73 4.58
N SER A 15 -6.90 -15.01 5.73
CA SER A 15 -7.13 -14.25 6.95
C SER A 15 -6.70 -12.79 6.83
N PHE A 16 -5.59 -12.54 6.13
CA PHE A 16 -5.10 -11.20 5.84
C PHE A 16 -6.11 -10.41 4.99
N TRP A 17 -6.66 -11.02 3.94
CA TRP A 17 -7.63 -10.33 3.08
C TRP A 17 -8.94 -10.01 3.78
N ILE A 18 -9.46 -10.90 4.62
CA ILE A 18 -10.61 -10.59 5.48
C ILE A 18 -10.34 -9.36 6.35
N PHE A 19 -9.16 -9.29 6.95
CA PHE A 19 -8.75 -8.12 7.74
C PHE A 19 -8.65 -6.85 6.88
N VAL A 20 -8.01 -6.93 5.71
CA VAL A 20 -7.88 -5.79 4.78
C VAL A 20 -9.24 -5.28 4.33
N ASP A 21 -10.17 -6.18 3.97
CA ASP A 21 -11.53 -5.82 3.54
C ASP A 21 -12.27 -5.05 4.64
N ASN A 22 -12.17 -5.49 5.89
CA ASN A 22 -12.78 -4.80 7.03
C ASN A 22 -12.18 -3.42 7.27
N VAL A 23 -10.86 -3.31 7.23
CA VAL A 23 -10.16 -2.02 7.39
C VAL A 23 -10.51 -1.07 6.24
N ALA A 24 -10.51 -1.57 5.00
CA ALA A 24 -10.84 -0.78 3.82
C ALA A 24 -12.29 -0.27 3.87
N ARG A 25 -13.24 -1.09 4.34
CA ARG A 25 -14.63 -0.67 4.56
C ARG A 25 -14.72 0.50 5.53
N ILE A 26 -14.08 0.39 6.70
CA ILE A 26 -14.07 1.44 7.73
C ILE A 26 -13.46 2.74 7.18
N LEU A 27 -12.33 2.63 6.48
CA LEU A 27 -11.67 3.78 5.87
C LEU A 27 -12.52 4.42 4.77
N THR A 28 -13.18 3.61 3.95
CA THR A 28 -14.06 4.09 2.86
C THR A 28 -15.29 4.81 3.42
N GLU A 29 -15.89 4.31 4.47
CA GLU A 29 -17.01 4.96 5.16
C GLU A 29 -16.61 6.33 5.75
N GLN A 30 -15.37 6.45 6.22
CA GLN A 30 -14.88 7.68 6.85
C GLN A 30 -14.35 8.70 5.86
N TYR A 31 -13.60 8.26 4.87
CA TYR A 31 -12.78 9.13 4.01
C TYR A 31 -13.16 9.06 2.53
N GLY A 32 -14.08 8.17 2.16
CA GLY A 32 -14.42 7.92 0.76
C GLY A 32 -13.46 6.94 0.10
N GLN A 33 -13.06 7.22 -1.13
CA GLN A 33 -12.20 6.32 -1.91
C GLN A 33 -10.84 6.07 -1.25
N ILE A 34 -10.41 4.81 -1.24
CA ILE A 34 -9.14 4.36 -0.68
C ILE A 34 -8.28 3.81 -1.78
N SER A 35 -7.14 4.43 -2.02
CA SER A 35 -6.08 3.89 -2.87
C SER A 35 -5.27 2.85 -2.11
N VAL A 36 -4.73 1.88 -2.84
CA VAL A 36 -3.92 0.82 -2.27
C VAL A 36 -2.60 0.71 -3.01
N PHE A 37 -1.51 0.47 -2.28
CA PHE A 37 -0.23 0.17 -2.89
C PHE A 37 0.62 -0.77 -2.03
N GLU A 38 1.53 -1.47 -2.68
CA GLU A 38 2.59 -2.26 -2.06
C GLU A 38 3.92 -2.04 -2.79
N HIS A 39 4.99 -1.97 -2.01
CA HIS A 39 6.34 -2.14 -2.50
C HIS A 39 6.84 -3.50 -2.00
N GLY A 40 6.73 -4.52 -2.84
CA GLY A 40 7.11 -5.89 -2.49
C GLY A 40 8.63 -6.08 -2.54
N ALA A 41 9.27 -6.25 -1.39
CA ALA A 41 10.70 -6.52 -1.28
C ALA A 41 11.02 -8.00 -1.53
N PHE A 42 12.22 -8.31 -2.06
CA PHE A 42 12.63 -9.70 -2.34
C PHE A 42 13.36 -10.35 -1.16
N SER A 43 14.21 -9.62 -0.45
CA SER A 43 15.06 -10.18 0.62
C SER A 43 15.36 -9.16 1.72
N ASP A 44 15.86 -9.67 2.87
CA ASP A 44 16.34 -8.84 3.99
C ASP A 44 17.51 -7.92 3.59
N ALA A 45 18.24 -8.27 2.54
CA ALA A 45 19.33 -7.47 1.98
C ALA A 45 18.85 -6.38 1.01
N SER A 46 17.56 -6.31 0.71
CA SER A 46 17.02 -5.25 -0.14
C SER A 46 17.18 -3.90 0.55
N SER A 47 18.13 -3.10 0.08
CA SER A 47 18.39 -1.73 0.55
C SER A 47 17.25 -0.76 0.24
N THR A 48 16.22 -1.26 -0.42
CA THR A 48 15.16 -0.50 -1.07
C THR A 48 13.82 -0.59 -0.38
N SER A 49 13.66 -1.54 0.56
CA SER A 49 12.43 -1.65 1.33
C SER A 49 12.16 -0.34 2.09
N CYS A 50 10.90 -0.04 2.32
CA CYS A 50 10.44 1.13 3.10
C CYS A 50 10.90 1.10 4.58
N GLY A 51 12.04 0.44 4.89
CA GLY A 51 12.59 0.29 6.23
C GLY A 51 12.03 -0.91 7.00
N THR A 52 11.13 -1.66 6.41
CA THR A 52 10.57 -2.91 6.95
C THR A 52 10.69 -4.00 5.91
N VAL A 53 11.21 -5.15 6.31
CA VAL A 53 11.46 -6.33 5.46
C VAL A 53 10.34 -7.36 5.52
N HIS A 54 9.13 -6.95 5.85
CA HIS A 54 7.95 -7.83 5.84
C HIS A 54 6.91 -7.32 4.85
N ALA A 55 6.05 -8.22 4.36
CA ALA A 55 4.94 -7.87 3.50
C ALA A 55 4.01 -6.88 4.20
N HIS A 56 3.65 -5.81 3.52
CA HIS A 56 2.76 -4.78 4.03
C HIS A 56 2.02 -4.09 2.90
N LEU A 57 0.72 -3.96 3.07
CA LEU A 57 -0.16 -3.27 2.15
C LEU A 57 -0.53 -1.91 2.74
N HIS A 58 -0.44 -0.88 1.95
CA HIS A 58 -0.86 0.47 2.34
C HIS A 58 -2.26 0.76 1.82
N LEU A 59 -3.15 1.19 2.71
CA LEU A 59 -4.47 1.70 2.40
C LEU A 59 -4.48 3.19 2.71
N VAL A 60 -4.64 4.03 1.70
CA VAL A 60 -4.49 5.49 1.85
C VAL A 60 -5.69 6.25 1.29
N PRO A 61 -6.31 7.12 2.10
CA PRO A 61 -7.39 8.00 1.66
C PRO A 61 -6.78 9.23 0.96
N ILE A 62 -6.73 9.20 -0.36
CA ILE A 62 -6.25 10.32 -1.18
C ILE A 62 -7.25 10.66 -2.28
N SER A 63 -7.33 11.94 -2.64
CA SER A 63 -8.33 12.49 -3.55
C SER A 63 -7.87 12.60 -5.01
N PHE A 64 -6.69 12.07 -5.32
CA PHE A 64 -6.11 12.06 -6.68
C PHE A 64 -5.79 10.63 -7.12
N SER A 65 -5.64 10.41 -8.43
CA SER A 65 -5.21 9.13 -8.97
C SER A 65 -3.75 8.87 -8.62
N LEU A 66 -3.51 7.90 -7.71
CA LEU A 66 -2.14 7.47 -7.37
C LEU A 66 -1.51 6.69 -8.52
N VAL A 67 -2.34 6.02 -9.34
CA VAL A 67 -1.91 5.33 -10.56
C VAL A 67 -1.31 6.33 -11.54
N ASP A 68 -2.06 7.38 -11.89
CA ASP A 68 -1.59 8.38 -12.86
C ASP A 68 -0.35 9.11 -12.36
N GLU A 69 -0.33 9.50 -11.08
CA GLU A 69 0.82 10.16 -10.49
C GLU A 69 2.06 9.26 -10.46
N SER A 70 1.89 7.95 -10.20
CA SER A 70 2.99 6.99 -10.24
C SER A 70 3.58 6.83 -11.64
N ILE A 71 2.72 6.74 -12.66
CA ILE A 71 3.13 6.65 -14.06
C ILE A 71 3.85 7.92 -14.51
N GLN A 72 3.35 9.09 -14.10
CA GLN A 72 3.94 10.38 -14.46
C GLN A 72 5.26 10.66 -13.73
N TYR A 73 5.40 10.17 -12.49
CA TYR A 73 6.57 10.39 -11.66
C TYR A 73 7.85 9.78 -12.23
N ASP A 74 7.74 8.57 -12.79
CA ASP A 74 8.86 7.93 -13.50
C ASP A 74 8.34 7.23 -14.77
N LYS A 75 8.51 7.88 -15.90
CA LYS A 75 8.07 7.40 -17.22
C LYS A 75 8.90 6.24 -17.78
N ASN A 76 10.02 5.91 -17.14
CA ASN A 76 10.85 4.79 -17.54
C ASN A 76 10.36 3.46 -16.96
N LEU A 77 9.45 3.49 -15.98
CA LEU A 77 8.86 2.30 -15.42
C LEU A 77 7.81 1.71 -16.37
N ASN A 78 7.95 0.43 -16.66
CA ASN A 78 7.02 -0.28 -17.55
C ASN A 78 5.87 -0.87 -16.73
N TRP A 79 4.79 -0.11 -16.60
CA TRP A 79 3.59 -0.50 -15.88
C TRP A 79 2.69 -1.39 -16.74
N GLN A 80 2.14 -2.45 -16.13
CA GLN A 80 1.14 -3.31 -16.75
C GLN A 80 -0.07 -3.49 -15.83
N HIS A 81 -1.24 -3.75 -16.42
CA HIS A 81 -2.43 -4.08 -15.64
C HIS A 81 -2.25 -5.37 -14.87
N CYS A 82 -2.77 -5.39 -13.63
CA CYS A 82 -2.65 -6.54 -12.75
C CYS A 82 -3.80 -6.53 -11.74
N LYS A 83 -4.43 -7.69 -11.50
CA LYS A 83 -5.26 -7.88 -10.31
C LYS A 83 -4.39 -8.17 -9.11
N VAL A 84 -4.86 -7.81 -7.92
CA VAL A 84 -4.16 -8.14 -6.67
C VAL A 84 -3.86 -9.63 -6.57
N ALA A 85 -4.80 -10.50 -6.96
CA ALA A 85 -4.63 -11.95 -6.96
C ALA A 85 -3.53 -12.45 -7.93
N GLU A 86 -3.19 -11.68 -8.96
CA GLU A 86 -2.20 -12.04 -9.99
C GLU A 86 -0.77 -11.59 -9.66
N ILE A 87 -0.59 -10.77 -8.61
CA ILE A 87 0.72 -10.22 -8.23
C ILE A 87 1.75 -11.33 -8.05
N LYS A 88 1.36 -12.45 -7.42
CA LYS A 88 2.22 -13.59 -7.17
C LYS A 88 2.83 -14.15 -8.47
N ASP A 89 2.00 -14.34 -9.47
CA ASP A 89 2.38 -14.96 -10.73
C ASP A 89 3.23 -14.02 -11.59
N ILE A 90 2.89 -12.72 -11.60
CA ILE A 90 3.61 -11.70 -12.37
C ILE A 90 4.97 -11.37 -11.75
N ALA A 91 5.00 -11.11 -10.44
CA ALA A 91 6.22 -10.67 -9.77
C ALA A 91 7.20 -11.84 -9.48
N GLY A 92 6.69 -13.08 -9.33
CA GLY A 92 7.52 -14.23 -8.99
C GLY A 92 8.41 -13.94 -7.77
N GLN A 93 9.71 -14.08 -7.94
CA GLN A 93 10.72 -13.80 -6.89
C GLN A 93 11.40 -12.42 -7.05
N LYS A 94 10.84 -11.51 -7.85
CA LYS A 94 11.40 -10.16 -8.03
C LYS A 94 10.72 -9.15 -7.11
N GLU A 95 11.39 -8.03 -6.88
CA GLU A 95 10.77 -6.85 -6.26
C GLU A 95 9.76 -6.23 -7.22
N TYR A 96 8.75 -5.57 -6.68
CA TYR A 96 7.72 -4.94 -7.49
C TYR A 96 7.11 -3.73 -6.80
N LEU A 97 6.49 -2.89 -7.62
CA LEU A 97 5.59 -1.82 -7.22
C LEU A 97 4.19 -2.19 -7.70
N PHE A 98 3.22 -2.20 -6.80
CA PHE A 98 1.80 -2.35 -7.15
C PHE A 98 1.01 -1.16 -6.64
N VAL A 99 0.07 -0.65 -7.45
CA VAL A 99 -0.79 0.48 -7.10
C VAL A 99 -2.16 0.35 -7.75
N ALA A 100 -3.21 0.67 -6.98
CA ALA A 100 -4.56 0.85 -7.50
C ALA A 100 -5.23 2.05 -6.83
N ASP A 101 -6.04 2.80 -7.58
CA ASP A 101 -6.72 4.00 -7.09
C ASP A 101 -7.91 3.68 -6.20
N ARG A 102 -8.46 2.49 -6.34
CA ARG A 102 -9.63 2.07 -5.58
C ARG A 102 -9.49 0.63 -5.14
N TYR A 103 -9.47 0.44 -3.84
CA TYR A 103 -9.57 -0.90 -3.26
C TYR A 103 -11.04 -1.35 -3.25
N ALA A 104 -11.33 -2.53 -3.76
CA ALA A 104 -12.65 -3.15 -3.73
C ALA A 104 -12.64 -4.53 -3.04
N SER A 105 -11.61 -5.32 -3.29
CA SER A 105 -11.35 -6.66 -2.72
C SER A 105 -10.05 -7.22 -3.33
N GLN A 106 -9.84 -8.52 -3.23
CA GLN A 106 -8.78 -9.22 -3.96
C GLN A 106 -8.90 -9.12 -5.50
N GLU A 107 -10.10 -8.81 -6.02
CA GLU A 107 -10.34 -8.55 -7.45
C GLU A 107 -9.96 -7.13 -7.88
N THR A 108 -9.42 -6.34 -6.95
CA THR A 108 -8.92 -5.00 -7.25
C THR A 108 -7.92 -5.04 -8.40
N THR A 109 -8.21 -4.29 -9.45
CA THR A 109 -7.33 -4.12 -10.60
C THR A 109 -6.52 -2.83 -10.43
N GLY A 110 -5.24 -2.93 -10.63
CA GLY A 110 -4.29 -1.82 -10.57
C GLY A 110 -3.22 -1.95 -11.62
N MET A 111 -2.09 -1.33 -11.34
CA MET A 111 -0.89 -1.37 -12.15
C MET A 111 0.26 -1.99 -11.35
N ILE A 112 1.03 -2.84 -12.00
CA ILE A 112 2.25 -3.43 -11.44
C ILE A 112 3.46 -3.10 -12.31
N HIS A 113 4.58 -2.82 -11.66
CA HIS A 113 5.90 -2.77 -12.29
C HIS A 113 6.85 -3.71 -11.54
N VAL A 114 7.45 -4.67 -12.26
CA VAL A 114 8.46 -5.58 -11.69
C VAL A 114 9.82 -4.89 -11.79
N LEU A 115 10.49 -4.75 -10.65
CA LEU A 115 11.74 -4.00 -10.54
C LEU A 115 12.95 -4.87 -10.90
N ASP A 116 13.83 -4.36 -11.75
CA ASP A 116 15.15 -4.94 -12.00
C ASP A 116 16.20 -4.38 -11.04
N MET A 117 16.01 -3.17 -10.55
CA MET A 117 16.81 -2.52 -9.51
C MET A 117 15.91 -1.92 -8.46
N GLY A 118 16.34 -2.00 -7.21
CA GLY A 118 15.55 -1.50 -6.11
C GLY A 118 15.36 0.02 -6.11
N VAL A 119 14.14 0.45 -5.80
CA VAL A 119 13.75 1.87 -5.68
C VAL A 119 13.26 2.13 -4.27
N SER A 120 13.92 3.03 -3.52
CA SER A 120 13.52 3.32 -2.14
C SER A 120 12.35 4.30 -2.06
N GLN A 121 11.33 3.96 -1.25
CA GLN A 121 10.22 4.83 -0.85
C GLN A 121 9.44 5.43 -2.05
N PHE A 122 9.26 4.68 -3.12
CA PHE A 122 8.69 5.17 -4.37
C PHE A 122 7.35 5.90 -4.15
N PHE A 123 6.34 5.22 -3.61
CA PHE A 123 5.01 5.81 -3.45
C PHE A 123 4.97 6.99 -2.46
N ARG A 124 5.84 6.98 -1.44
CA ARG A 124 5.96 8.13 -0.55
C ARG A 124 6.47 9.37 -1.28
N LYS A 125 7.44 9.19 -2.19
CA LYS A 125 7.96 10.28 -3.03
C LYS A 125 6.89 10.78 -4.00
N VAL A 126 6.13 9.89 -4.63
CA VAL A 126 5.01 10.24 -5.51
C VAL A 126 3.98 11.10 -4.75
N ILE A 127 3.52 10.63 -3.60
CA ILE A 127 2.52 11.32 -2.79
C ILE A 127 3.05 12.68 -2.30
N ALA A 128 4.26 12.71 -1.76
CA ALA A 128 4.87 13.96 -1.26
C ALA A 128 5.05 14.99 -2.39
N ASN A 129 5.46 14.53 -3.58
CA ASN A 129 5.60 15.40 -4.75
C ASN A 129 4.24 15.98 -5.16
N LYS A 130 3.20 15.16 -5.25
CA LYS A 130 1.83 15.59 -5.58
C LYS A 130 1.27 16.59 -4.58
N LEU A 131 1.57 16.43 -3.31
CA LEU A 131 1.14 17.32 -2.23
C LEU A 131 1.97 18.61 -2.12
N GLY A 132 3.00 18.79 -2.95
CA GLY A 132 3.87 19.98 -2.91
C GLY A 132 4.86 20.00 -1.74
N ILE A 133 5.12 18.86 -1.13
CA ILE A 133 6.04 18.67 0.00
C ILE A 133 7.14 17.65 -0.30
N PRO A 134 7.84 17.74 -1.44
CA PRO A 134 8.71 16.66 -1.95
C PRO A 134 9.83 16.24 -0.98
N ASN A 135 10.21 17.09 -0.03
CA ASN A 135 11.27 16.80 0.94
C ASN A 135 10.76 16.04 2.19
N GLN A 136 9.43 15.85 2.34
CA GLN A 136 8.82 15.22 3.53
C GLN A 136 8.51 13.72 3.34
N TYR A 137 8.89 13.12 2.23
CA TYR A 137 8.63 11.69 1.97
C TYR A 137 9.36 10.77 2.98
N ASN A 138 10.47 11.22 3.53
CA ASN A 138 11.29 10.40 4.41
C ASN A 138 10.75 10.43 5.84
N TYR A 139 10.09 9.35 6.25
CA TYR A 139 9.51 9.22 7.59
C TYR A 139 10.55 9.24 8.73
N ARG A 140 11.82 8.97 8.45
CA ARG A 140 12.90 9.01 9.47
C ARG A 140 13.24 10.44 9.88
N THR A 141 13.13 11.38 8.95
CA THR A 141 13.38 12.81 9.18
C THR A 141 12.10 13.60 9.38
N ASN A 142 10.96 13.07 8.92
CA ASN A 142 9.64 13.68 9.03
C ASN A 142 8.61 12.65 9.54
N PRO A 143 8.68 12.23 10.81
CA PRO A 143 7.87 11.12 11.33
C PRO A 143 6.40 11.45 11.53
N MET A 144 6.01 12.75 11.57
CA MET A 144 4.62 13.23 11.72
C MET A 144 3.86 12.55 12.87
N HIS A 145 4.50 12.41 14.04
CA HIS A 145 3.98 11.62 15.17
C HIS A 145 2.61 12.08 15.66
N GLU A 146 2.39 13.40 15.73
CA GLU A 146 1.12 13.97 16.19
C GLU A 146 -0.04 13.56 15.28
N SER A 147 0.11 13.77 13.96
CA SER A 147 -0.90 13.38 12.97
C SER A 147 -1.14 11.87 12.95
N ALA A 148 -0.08 11.07 13.09
CA ALA A 148 -0.21 9.60 13.15
C ALA A 148 -0.97 9.15 14.41
N THR A 149 -0.72 9.78 15.56
CA THR A 149 -1.40 9.46 16.81
C THR A 149 -2.88 9.86 16.74
N GLU A 150 -3.18 11.02 16.18
CA GLU A 150 -4.56 11.49 15.99
C GLU A 150 -5.33 10.54 15.06
N ALA A 151 -4.78 10.20 13.91
CA ALA A 151 -5.39 9.26 12.98
C ALA A 151 -5.64 7.87 13.61
N ALA A 152 -4.67 7.35 14.38
CA ALA A 152 -4.80 6.09 15.09
C ALA A 152 -5.91 6.14 16.15
N THR A 153 -6.07 7.26 16.84
CA THR A 153 -7.13 7.46 17.86
C THR A 153 -8.50 7.45 17.19
N GLN A 154 -8.67 8.23 16.13
CA GLN A 154 -9.92 8.31 15.38
C GLN A 154 -10.34 6.94 14.80
N LEU A 155 -9.39 6.18 14.24
CA LEU A 155 -9.66 4.84 13.72
C LEU A 155 -10.08 3.88 14.83
N ARG A 156 -9.42 3.92 15.99
CA ARG A 156 -9.76 3.06 17.14
C ARG A 156 -11.17 3.32 17.64
N GLU A 157 -11.56 4.56 17.83
CA GLU A 157 -12.89 4.95 18.28
C GLU A 157 -13.98 4.44 17.33
N LYS A 158 -13.78 4.59 16.02
CA LYS A 158 -14.73 4.11 15.01
C LYS A 158 -14.77 2.59 14.92
N THR A 159 -13.65 1.91 15.02
CA THR A 159 -13.63 0.43 15.01
C THR A 159 -14.39 -0.12 16.21
N GLN A 160 -14.25 0.50 17.40
CA GLN A 160 -14.99 0.10 18.58
C GLN A 160 -16.50 0.32 18.44
N SER A 161 -16.91 1.41 17.80
CA SER A 161 -18.35 1.70 17.57
C SER A 161 -18.98 0.69 16.60
N VAL A 162 -18.28 0.25 15.57
CA VAL A 162 -18.76 -0.77 14.61
C VAL A 162 -18.93 -2.13 15.32
N ILE A 163 -17.92 -2.57 16.07
CA ILE A 163 -17.98 -3.84 16.82
C ILE A 163 -19.15 -3.83 17.83
N SER A 164 -19.39 -2.69 18.49
CA SER A 164 -20.48 -2.57 19.46
C SER A 164 -21.87 -2.52 18.83
N SER A 165 -21.99 -2.21 17.55
CA SER A 165 -23.27 -2.16 16.82
C SER A 165 -23.64 -3.49 16.16
N GLU A 166 -22.72 -4.43 16.06
CA GLU A 166 -22.91 -5.77 15.49
C GLU A 166 -23.16 -6.86 16.57
N LEU A 167 -23.14 -6.48 17.87
CA LEU A 167 -23.46 -7.31 19.02
C LEU A 167 -24.84 -6.97 19.58
#